data_2e8fb8dd6b7cdda90c96d1e5cf6a9b9a
#
_entry.id   2e8fb8dd6b7cdda90c96d1e5cf6a9b9a
#
_cell.length_a   1.000
_cell.length_b   1.000
_cell.length_c   1.000
_cell.angle_alpha   90.00
_cell.angle_beta   90.00
_cell.angle_gamma   90.00
#
_symmetry.space_group_name_H-M   'P 1'
#
loop_
_entity.id
_entity.type
_entity.pdbx_description
1 polymer ?
#
loop_
_entity_poly.entity_id
_entity_poly.type
_entity_poly.pdbx_seq_one_letter_code
_entity_poly.pdbx_strand_id
1 'polypeptide(L)'
;MEQFSRTISLVGQEAFDRVHRARVAVFGVGGVGGYVCEALVRSGIAEIDLFDRDDVSISNLNRQIIAQHSTIGQDKVDAMAARLKDINPDVRVNCRKMFYLPTTADEVDLSVYDFVVDAVDTIAAKLELARRCEQGGIRFISSMGAGNKLDPSCLRIADITKTSVCPLARAMRVSCKKKGIRHMTVAYSLEPMHPPVQPIAEESGRRKDIPGSTAFVPGAMGLLIASHVVRTLMAGDEPARPEG
;
A
#
# COMPACT_ATOMS: atom_id res chain seq x y z
N MET A 1 -20.77 -15.36 -1.12
CA MET A 1 -20.07 -16.23 -0.14
C MET A 1 -19.31 -17.37 -0.81
N GLU A 2 -19.79 -17.95 -1.92
CA GLU A 2 -19.11 -19.05 -2.64
C GLU A 2 -17.69 -18.68 -3.09
N GLN A 3 -17.48 -17.47 -3.58
CA GLN A 3 -16.19 -16.95 -4.00
C GLN A 3 -15.10 -16.99 -2.91
N PHE A 4 -15.47 -16.98 -1.62
CA PHE A 4 -14.54 -17.03 -0.49
C PHE A 4 -14.41 -18.41 0.16
N SER A 5 -15.07 -19.44 -0.39
CA SER A 5 -15.10 -20.79 0.20
C SER A 5 -13.72 -21.37 0.47
N ARG A 6 -12.76 -21.16 -0.44
CA ARG A 6 -11.36 -21.62 -0.27
C ARG A 6 -10.62 -20.87 0.82
N THR A 7 -10.87 -19.55 0.94
CA THR A 7 -10.29 -18.73 2.02
C THR A 7 -10.85 -19.19 3.36
N ILE A 8 -12.17 -19.32 3.46
CA ILE A 8 -12.85 -19.78 4.69
C ILE A 8 -12.36 -21.19 5.09
N SER A 9 -12.20 -22.11 4.11
CA SER A 9 -11.67 -23.45 4.36
C SER A 9 -10.27 -23.45 4.98
N LEU A 10 -9.44 -22.45 4.61
CA LEU A 10 -8.05 -22.33 5.09
C LEU A 10 -7.97 -21.67 6.47
N VAL A 11 -8.76 -20.61 6.70
CA VAL A 11 -8.60 -19.74 7.88
C VAL A 11 -9.70 -19.92 8.93
N GLY A 12 -10.80 -20.58 8.58
CA GLY A 12 -12.00 -20.71 9.39
C GLY A 12 -12.95 -19.51 9.27
N GLN A 13 -14.22 -19.72 9.61
CA GLN A 13 -15.28 -18.72 9.46
C GLN A 13 -15.04 -17.49 10.34
N GLU A 14 -14.67 -17.69 11.59
CA GLU A 14 -14.47 -16.59 12.55
C GLU A 14 -13.36 -15.62 12.14
N ALA A 15 -12.22 -16.14 11.68
CA ALA A 15 -11.12 -15.31 11.18
C ALA A 15 -11.51 -14.58 9.90
N PHE A 16 -12.25 -15.26 9.00
CA PHE A 16 -12.79 -14.61 7.79
C PHE A 16 -13.76 -13.49 8.14
N ASP A 17 -14.66 -13.70 9.11
CA ASP A 17 -15.65 -12.69 9.52
C ASP A 17 -14.98 -11.43 10.11
N ARG A 18 -13.85 -11.57 10.81
CA ARG A 18 -13.05 -10.42 11.26
C ARG A 18 -12.52 -9.60 10.09
N VAL A 19 -11.96 -10.27 9.09
CA VAL A 19 -11.48 -9.62 7.86
C VAL A 19 -12.64 -8.97 7.10
N HIS A 20 -13.76 -9.66 6.98
CA HIS A 20 -14.92 -9.18 6.23
C HIS A 20 -15.55 -7.92 6.80
N ARG A 21 -15.56 -7.77 8.12
CA ARG A 21 -16.10 -6.58 8.80
C ARG A 21 -15.16 -5.39 8.82
N ALA A 22 -13.88 -5.62 8.54
CA ALA A 22 -12.87 -4.57 8.63
C ALA A 22 -13.00 -3.54 7.50
N ARG A 23 -12.77 -2.29 7.86
CA ARG A 23 -12.66 -1.16 6.93
C ARG A 23 -11.20 -0.76 6.78
N VAL A 24 -10.70 -0.76 5.55
CA VAL A 24 -9.29 -0.49 5.24
C VAL A 24 -9.15 0.74 4.36
N ALA A 25 -8.23 1.65 4.73
CA ALA A 25 -7.83 2.76 3.86
C ALA A 25 -6.53 2.43 3.12
N VAL A 26 -6.48 2.72 1.82
CA VAL A 26 -5.28 2.59 1.00
C VAL A 26 -4.94 3.92 0.37
N PHE A 27 -3.82 4.50 0.80
CA PHE A 27 -3.28 5.74 0.27
C PHE A 27 -2.25 5.42 -0.81
N GLY A 28 -2.54 5.86 -2.06
CA GLY A 28 -1.78 5.55 -3.26
C GLY A 28 -2.26 4.27 -3.96
N VAL A 29 -2.82 4.41 -5.18
CA VAL A 29 -3.34 3.31 -6.01
C VAL A 29 -2.42 3.09 -7.22
N GLY A 30 -1.12 3.08 -6.95
CA GLY A 30 -0.07 2.86 -7.96
C GLY A 30 0.37 1.39 -8.09
N GLY A 31 1.65 1.19 -8.42
CA GLY A 31 2.23 -0.15 -8.65
C GLY A 31 2.24 -1.07 -7.43
N VAL A 32 2.23 -0.52 -6.21
CA VAL A 32 2.12 -1.28 -4.96
C VAL A 32 0.67 -1.31 -4.51
N GLY A 33 0.06 -0.12 -4.31
CA GLY A 33 -1.27 -0.02 -3.73
C GLY A 33 -2.37 -0.68 -4.56
N GLY A 34 -2.27 -0.70 -5.88
CA GLY A 34 -3.23 -1.42 -6.73
C GLY A 34 -3.27 -2.93 -6.42
N TYR A 35 -2.11 -3.56 -6.23
CA TYR A 35 -2.05 -4.98 -5.83
C TYR A 35 -2.48 -5.20 -4.38
N VAL A 36 -2.27 -4.23 -3.49
CA VAL A 36 -2.84 -4.26 -2.13
C VAL A 36 -4.36 -4.32 -2.22
N CYS A 37 -5.00 -3.38 -2.92
CA CYS A 37 -6.45 -3.30 -3.05
C CYS A 37 -7.04 -4.59 -3.62
N GLU A 38 -6.45 -5.10 -4.71
CA GLU A 38 -6.86 -6.36 -5.33
C GLU A 38 -6.83 -7.53 -4.34
N ALA A 39 -5.71 -7.71 -3.65
CA ALA A 39 -5.54 -8.82 -2.73
C ALA A 39 -6.45 -8.71 -1.51
N LEU A 40 -6.68 -7.51 -0.97
CA LEU A 40 -7.58 -7.29 0.16
C LEU A 40 -9.02 -7.69 -0.18
N VAL A 41 -9.54 -7.23 -1.33
CA VAL A 41 -10.92 -7.57 -1.74
C VAL A 41 -11.06 -9.04 -2.07
N ARG A 42 -10.07 -9.67 -2.71
CA ARG A 42 -10.04 -11.13 -2.94
C ARG A 42 -9.95 -11.93 -1.64
N SER A 43 -9.43 -11.34 -0.57
CA SER A 43 -9.36 -11.96 0.76
C SER A 43 -10.61 -11.75 1.61
N GLY A 44 -11.60 -10.98 1.12
CA GLY A 44 -12.89 -10.82 1.78
C GLY A 44 -13.13 -9.45 2.44
N ILE A 45 -12.22 -8.48 2.33
CA ILE A 45 -12.50 -7.10 2.78
C ILE A 45 -13.75 -6.59 2.07
N ALA A 46 -14.75 -6.16 2.87
CA ALA A 46 -16.04 -5.68 2.35
C ALA A 46 -16.12 -4.15 2.23
N GLU A 47 -15.23 -3.41 2.88
CA GLU A 47 -15.20 -1.95 2.81
C GLU A 47 -13.76 -1.43 2.67
N ILE A 48 -13.52 -0.63 1.60
CA ILE A 48 -12.19 -0.09 1.29
C ILE A 48 -12.33 1.35 0.82
N ASP A 49 -11.48 2.23 1.37
CA ASP A 49 -11.36 3.62 0.94
C ASP A 49 -10.06 3.80 0.16
N LEU A 50 -10.16 4.38 -1.03
CA LEU A 50 -9.05 4.58 -1.96
C LEU A 50 -8.69 6.07 -2.04
N PHE A 51 -7.42 6.39 -1.83
CA PHE A 51 -6.90 7.76 -1.90
C PHE A 51 -5.81 7.85 -2.96
N ASP A 52 -6.06 8.54 -4.05
CA ASP A 52 -5.07 8.89 -5.08
C ASP A 52 -5.56 10.11 -5.85
N ARG A 53 -4.66 10.97 -6.30
CA ARG A 53 -5.02 12.15 -7.08
C ARG A 53 -4.81 11.99 -8.58
N ASP A 54 -4.03 10.99 -8.98
CA ASP A 54 -3.51 10.86 -10.33
C ASP A 54 -4.50 10.14 -11.25
N ASP A 55 -4.31 10.38 -12.54
CA ASP A 55 -4.94 9.63 -13.60
C ASP A 55 -4.04 8.48 -14.07
N VAL A 56 -4.64 7.48 -14.70
CA VAL A 56 -3.91 6.39 -15.34
C VAL A 56 -3.17 6.92 -16.56
N SER A 57 -1.86 6.74 -16.63
CA SER A 57 -1.02 7.14 -17.76
C SER A 57 -0.42 5.95 -18.49
N ILE A 58 0.00 6.16 -19.75
CA ILE A 58 0.65 5.12 -20.56
C ILE A 58 1.92 4.56 -19.90
N SER A 59 2.67 5.40 -19.18
CA SER A 59 3.86 4.98 -18.43
C SER A 59 3.58 4.10 -17.23
N ASN A 60 2.32 3.91 -16.85
CA ASN A 60 1.90 3.04 -15.75
C ASN A 60 1.66 1.58 -16.19
N LEU A 61 1.46 1.35 -17.50
CA LEU A 61 1.10 0.04 -18.06
C LEU A 61 2.06 -1.09 -17.68
N ASN A 62 3.33 -0.77 -17.48
CA ASN A 62 4.35 -1.78 -17.18
C ASN A 62 4.26 -2.36 -15.77
N ARG A 63 3.51 -1.73 -14.82
CA ARG A 63 3.54 -2.15 -13.42
C ARG A 63 2.28 -1.92 -12.59
N GLN A 64 1.35 -1.07 -13.02
CA GLN A 64 0.12 -0.79 -12.28
C GLN A 64 -1.01 -1.68 -12.77
N ILE A 65 -1.63 -2.46 -11.89
CA ILE A 65 -2.65 -3.45 -12.26
C ILE A 65 -3.91 -2.83 -12.87
N ILE A 66 -4.20 -1.58 -12.52
CA ILE A 66 -5.32 -0.80 -13.06
C ILE A 66 -5.03 -0.19 -14.43
N ALA A 67 -3.75 -0.12 -14.81
CA ALA A 67 -3.35 0.52 -16.05
C ALA A 67 -3.51 -0.46 -17.22
N GLN A 68 -4.46 -0.16 -18.07
CA GLN A 68 -4.77 -0.84 -19.33
C GLN A 68 -5.01 0.22 -20.40
N HIS A 69 -4.90 -0.13 -21.68
CA HIS A 69 -5.21 0.82 -22.77
C HIS A 69 -6.61 1.43 -22.63
N SER A 70 -7.58 0.66 -22.13
CA SER A 70 -8.96 1.08 -21.91
C SER A 70 -9.16 2.02 -20.71
N THR A 71 -8.19 2.10 -19.79
CA THR A 71 -8.29 2.92 -18.58
C THR A 71 -7.40 4.17 -18.62
N ILE A 72 -6.57 4.36 -19.67
CA ILE A 72 -5.73 5.56 -19.81
C ILE A 72 -6.60 6.82 -19.76
N GLY A 73 -6.21 7.78 -18.91
CA GLY A 73 -6.93 9.04 -18.70
C GLY A 73 -8.06 8.96 -17.65
N GLN A 74 -8.40 7.78 -17.14
CA GLN A 74 -9.35 7.67 -16.02
C GLN A 74 -8.65 7.96 -14.69
N ASP A 75 -9.40 8.46 -13.71
CA ASP A 75 -8.92 8.59 -12.34
C ASP A 75 -8.51 7.21 -11.80
N LYS A 76 -7.33 7.11 -11.17
CA LYS A 76 -6.84 5.81 -10.64
C LYS A 76 -7.79 5.19 -9.64
N VAL A 77 -8.41 6.01 -8.77
CA VAL A 77 -9.37 5.52 -7.78
C VAL A 77 -10.61 4.92 -8.44
N ASP A 78 -11.09 5.52 -9.53
CA ASP A 78 -12.28 5.04 -10.24
C ASP A 78 -11.98 3.77 -11.05
N ALA A 79 -10.83 3.73 -11.74
CA ALA A 79 -10.38 2.53 -12.45
C ALA A 79 -10.22 1.35 -11.48
N MET A 80 -9.67 1.61 -10.27
CA MET A 80 -9.55 0.58 -9.24
C MET A 80 -10.92 0.16 -8.69
N ALA A 81 -11.82 1.09 -8.41
CA ALA A 81 -13.14 0.79 -7.90
C ALA A 81 -13.95 -0.07 -8.88
N ALA A 82 -13.89 0.22 -10.17
CA ALA A 82 -14.54 -0.60 -11.20
C ALA A 82 -14.01 -2.03 -11.18
N ARG A 83 -12.68 -2.19 -11.11
CA ARG A 83 -12.02 -3.48 -11.01
C ARG A 83 -12.39 -4.25 -9.75
N LEU A 84 -12.42 -3.60 -8.58
CA LEU A 84 -12.77 -4.24 -7.31
C LEU A 84 -14.22 -4.70 -7.29
N LYS A 85 -15.15 -3.93 -7.87
CA LYS A 85 -16.56 -4.31 -8.00
C LYS A 85 -16.77 -5.50 -8.96
N ASP A 86 -15.94 -5.64 -9.98
CA ASP A 86 -15.97 -6.82 -10.86
C ASP A 86 -15.43 -8.09 -10.15
N ILE A 87 -14.51 -7.93 -9.19
CA ILE A 87 -14.01 -9.02 -8.35
C ILE A 87 -15.05 -9.41 -7.29
N ASN A 88 -15.64 -8.41 -6.62
CA ASN A 88 -16.66 -8.59 -5.59
C ASN A 88 -17.73 -7.52 -5.75
N PRO A 89 -18.92 -7.85 -6.34
CA PRO A 89 -19.99 -6.89 -6.53
C PRO A 89 -20.52 -6.24 -5.24
N ASP A 90 -20.37 -6.92 -4.10
CA ASP A 90 -20.86 -6.47 -2.80
C ASP A 90 -19.88 -5.55 -2.07
N VAL A 91 -18.64 -5.35 -2.59
CA VAL A 91 -17.64 -4.50 -1.94
C VAL A 91 -18.06 -3.03 -1.97
N ARG A 92 -17.96 -2.38 -0.82
CA ARG A 92 -18.11 -0.92 -0.72
C ARG A 92 -16.76 -0.26 -0.95
N VAL A 93 -16.66 0.49 -2.05
CA VAL A 93 -15.45 1.22 -2.42
C VAL A 93 -15.75 2.71 -2.36
N ASN A 94 -15.03 3.44 -1.50
CA ASN A 94 -15.13 4.89 -1.38
C ASN A 94 -13.92 5.52 -2.07
N CYS A 95 -14.15 6.22 -3.18
CA CYS A 95 -13.10 6.89 -3.95
C CYS A 95 -12.87 8.31 -3.44
N ARG A 96 -11.62 8.64 -3.15
CA ARG A 96 -11.17 9.97 -2.75
C ARG A 96 -10.06 10.44 -3.70
N LYS A 97 -10.44 11.22 -4.74
CA LYS A 97 -9.46 11.87 -5.62
C LYS A 97 -8.81 13.04 -4.88
N MET A 98 -7.81 12.75 -4.07
CA MET A 98 -7.12 13.78 -3.29
C MET A 98 -5.62 13.48 -3.14
N PHE A 99 -4.86 14.53 -2.93
CA PHE A 99 -3.45 14.43 -2.52
C PHE A 99 -3.35 14.56 -1.00
N TYR A 100 -3.03 13.45 -0.34
CA TYR A 100 -2.85 13.48 1.11
C TYR A 100 -1.51 14.12 1.46
N LEU A 101 -1.57 15.22 2.20
CA LEU A 101 -0.42 16.00 2.71
C LEU A 101 -0.74 16.47 4.12
N PRO A 102 0.26 16.96 4.90
CA PRO A 102 -0.01 17.58 6.19
C PRO A 102 -1.07 18.69 6.15
N THR A 103 -1.20 19.40 5.01
CA THR A 103 -2.16 20.50 4.83
C THR A 103 -3.59 20.02 4.53
N THR A 104 -3.78 18.82 4.06
CA THR A 104 -5.09 18.20 3.74
C THR A 104 -5.44 17.06 4.69
N ALA A 105 -4.56 16.74 5.61
CA ALA A 105 -4.71 15.58 6.48
C ALA A 105 -5.93 15.67 7.42
N ASP A 106 -6.38 16.88 7.77
CA ASP A 106 -7.56 17.10 8.61
C ASP A 106 -8.89 16.81 7.88
N GLU A 107 -8.85 16.66 6.55
CA GLU A 107 -10.03 16.27 5.75
C GLU A 107 -10.34 14.76 5.86
N VAL A 108 -9.45 13.98 6.49
CA VAL A 108 -9.57 12.52 6.61
C VAL A 108 -9.51 12.11 8.08
N ASP A 109 -10.63 11.58 8.57
CA ASP A 109 -10.68 10.93 9.88
C ASP A 109 -10.13 9.50 9.76
N LEU A 110 -8.92 9.28 10.28
CA LEU A 110 -8.29 7.97 10.25
C LEU A 110 -8.85 7.01 11.31
N SER A 111 -9.57 7.50 12.33
CA SER A 111 -10.09 6.68 13.44
C SER A 111 -11.18 5.69 13.02
N VAL A 112 -11.78 5.90 11.84
CA VAL A 112 -12.82 5.04 11.29
C VAL A 112 -12.29 3.76 10.62
N TYR A 113 -10.97 3.62 10.49
CA TYR A 113 -10.33 2.50 9.81
C TYR A 113 -9.73 1.50 10.80
N ASP A 114 -9.94 0.23 10.55
CA ASP A 114 -9.30 -0.87 11.28
C ASP A 114 -7.84 -1.06 10.86
N PHE A 115 -7.50 -0.61 9.63
CA PHE A 115 -6.14 -0.65 9.11
C PHE A 115 -5.91 0.43 8.07
N VAL A 116 -4.75 1.08 8.12
CA VAL A 116 -4.30 2.08 7.14
C VAL A 116 -3.06 1.59 6.41
N VAL A 117 -3.13 1.57 5.08
CA VAL A 117 -2.01 1.21 4.20
C VAL A 117 -1.51 2.45 3.47
N ASP A 118 -0.23 2.72 3.60
CA ASP A 118 0.46 3.78 2.89
C ASP A 118 1.32 3.23 1.75
N ALA A 119 0.91 3.52 0.52
CA ALA A 119 1.63 3.20 -0.72
C ALA A 119 1.91 4.46 -1.57
N VAL A 120 1.90 5.66 -0.95
CA VAL A 120 2.27 6.91 -1.63
C VAL A 120 3.79 7.01 -1.80
N ASP A 121 4.26 7.90 -2.66
CA ASP A 121 5.69 8.16 -2.91
C ASP A 121 6.24 9.38 -2.14
N THR A 122 5.37 10.21 -1.59
CA THR A 122 5.71 11.48 -0.96
C THR A 122 6.06 11.29 0.52
N ILE A 123 7.30 11.60 0.91
CA ILE A 123 7.81 11.45 2.30
C ILE A 123 6.96 12.24 3.31
N ALA A 124 6.50 13.44 2.95
CA ALA A 124 5.69 14.26 3.86
C ALA A 124 4.36 13.59 4.21
N ALA A 125 3.69 12.99 3.22
CA ALA A 125 2.45 12.22 3.41
C ALA A 125 2.69 10.98 4.28
N LYS A 126 3.73 10.20 3.98
CA LYS A 126 4.11 9.01 4.77
C LYS A 126 4.32 9.32 6.25
N LEU A 127 5.04 10.40 6.53
CA LEU A 127 5.31 10.83 7.91
C LEU A 127 4.05 11.30 8.61
N GLU A 128 3.16 11.99 7.92
CA GLU A 128 1.91 12.47 8.51
C GLU A 128 0.94 11.31 8.79
N LEU A 129 0.81 10.35 7.86
CA LEU A 129 0.04 9.12 8.10
C LEU A 129 0.60 8.34 9.29
N ALA A 130 1.91 8.09 9.32
CA ALA A 130 2.55 7.35 10.40
C ALA A 130 2.34 8.03 11.76
N ARG A 131 2.52 9.36 11.83
CA ARG A 131 2.33 10.14 13.06
C ARG A 131 0.88 10.04 13.56
N ARG A 132 -0.10 10.24 12.69
CA ARG A 132 -1.52 10.20 13.07
C ARG A 132 -1.95 8.80 13.47
N CYS A 133 -1.52 7.78 12.74
CA CYS A 133 -1.83 6.39 13.08
C CYS A 133 -1.20 5.98 14.43
N GLU A 134 0.08 6.33 14.68
CA GLU A 134 0.72 6.05 15.98
C GLU A 134 -0.01 6.76 17.13
N GLN A 135 -0.37 8.04 16.97
CA GLN A 135 -1.08 8.81 17.98
C GLN A 135 -2.51 8.28 18.24
N GLY A 136 -3.19 7.82 17.20
CA GLY A 136 -4.54 7.26 17.29
C GLY A 136 -4.59 5.77 17.65
N GLY A 137 -3.45 5.09 17.76
CA GLY A 137 -3.40 3.64 17.98
C GLY A 137 -3.94 2.83 16.81
N ILE A 138 -3.90 3.40 15.58
CA ILE A 138 -4.46 2.80 14.38
C ILE A 138 -3.42 1.87 13.75
N ARG A 139 -3.83 0.65 13.38
CA ARG A 139 -2.94 -0.30 12.68
C ARG A 139 -2.49 0.28 11.34
N PHE A 140 -1.17 0.23 11.11
CA PHE A 140 -0.56 0.92 9.98
C PHE A 140 0.59 0.14 9.36
N ILE A 141 0.69 0.18 8.03
CA ILE A 141 1.86 -0.30 7.29
C ILE A 141 2.19 0.64 6.14
N SER A 142 3.48 0.91 5.92
CA SER A 142 3.95 1.77 4.84
C SER A 142 4.86 1.01 3.88
N SER A 143 4.62 1.19 2.59
CA SER A 143 5.51 0.71 1.53
C SER A 143 6.75 1.59 1.43
N MET A 144 7.93 1.00 1.45
CA MET A 144 9.18 1.69 1.09
C MET A 144 9.45 1.60 -0.42
N GLY A 145 10.64 1.95 -0.87
CA GLY A 145 10.97 2.00 -2.29
C GLY A 145 10.96 0.64 -2.97
N ALA A 146 10.11 0.48 -4.00
CA ALA A 146 10.02 -0.70 -4.86
C ALA A 146 10.70 -0.50 -6.24
N GLY A 147 11.15 0.71 -6.55
CA GLY A 147 11.85 1.03 -7.79
C GLY A 147 13.32 0.63 -7.78
N ASN A 148 13.90 0.48 -8.99
CA ASN A 148 15.29 0.09 -9.21
C ASN A 148 15.66 -1.25 -8.57
N LYS A 149 14.73 -2.23 -8.64
CA LYS A 149 14.84 -3.57 -8.05
C LYS A 149 14.28 -4.60 -9.00
N LEU A 150 14.84 -5.82 -8.92
CA LEU A 150 14.54 -6.94 -9.81
C LEU A 150 14.11 -8.20 -9.06
N ASP A 151 14.52 -8.35 -7.80
CA ASP A 151 14.30 -9.57 -7.02
C ASP A 151 13.23 -9.37 -5.94
N PRO A 152 11.99 -9.88 -6.16
CA PRO A 152 10.93 -9.82 -5.16
C PRO A 152 11.19 -10.71 -3.93
N SER A 153 12.08 -11.70 -4.00
CA SER A 153 12.42 -12.57 -2.85
C SER A 153 13.15 -11.82 -1.74
N CYS A 154 13.71 -10.65 -2.05
CA CYS A 154 14.38 -9.77 -1.09
C CYS A 154 13.39 -8.90 -0.26
N LEU A 155 12.09 -9.00 -0.51
CA LEU A 155 11.08 -8.21 0.21
C LEU A 155 10.89 -8.71 1.65
N ARG A 156 10.76 -7.76 2.59
CA ARG A 156 10.58 -8.03 4.02
C ARG A 156 9.61 -7.03 4.64
N ILE A 157 9.00 -7.44 5.75
CA ILE A 157 8.26 -6.55 6.66
C ILE A 157 9.03 -6.46 7.97
N ALA A 158 9.21 -5.24 8.46
CA ALA A 158 9.85 -5.00 9.75
C ALA A 158 9.42 -3.64 10.33
N ASP A 159 9.75 -3.39 11.58
CA ASP A 159 9.73 -2.03 12.12
C ASP A 159 10.79 -1.16 11.40
N ILE A 160 10.48 0.11 11.17
CA ILE A 160 11.37 1.05 10.46
C ILE A 160 12.76 1.11 11.08
N THR A 161 12.88 0.93 12.40
CA THR A 161 14.15 0.95 13.12
C THR A 161 15.04 -0.23 12.78
N LYS A 162 14.48 -1.35 12.36
CA LYS A 162 15.18 -2.60 12.00
C LYS A 162 15.50 -2.73 10.51
N THR A 163 15.17 -1.71 9.71
CA THR A 163 15.40 -1.75 8.25
C THR A 163 16.85 -1.49 7.90
N SER A 164 17.31 -2.06 6.77
CA SER A 164 18.64 -1.86 6.20
C SER A 164 18.56 -1.69 4.68
N VAL A 165 19.67 -1.38 4.01
CA VAL A 165 19.86 -1.31 2.55
C VAL A 165 19.00 -0.25 1.86
N CYS A 166 17.70 -0.19 2.07
CA CYS A 166 16.76 0.70 1.36
C CYS A 166 16.99 2.19 1.68
N PRO A 167 17.34 3.04 0.67
CA PRO A 167 17.59 4.47 0.91
C PRO A 167 16.37 5.22 1.42
N LEU A 168 15.16 4.90 0.91
CA LEU A 168 13.93 5.53 1.39
C LEU A 168 13.67 5.17 2.85
N ALA A 169 13.83 3.90 3.24
CA ALA A 169 13.70 3.50 4.64
C ALA A 169 14.71 4.22 5.55
N ARG A 170 15.94 4.44 5.07
CA ARG A 170 16.95 5.23 5.80
C ARG A 170 16.48 6.68 6.01
N ALA A 171 15.98 7.33 4.96
CA ALA A 171 15.46 8.70 5.04
C ALA A 171 14.24 8.78 5.98
N MET A 172 13.31 7.83 5.87
CA MET A 172 12.14 7.74 6.74
C MET A 172 12.53 7.55 8.20
N ARG A 173 13.47 6.64 8.51
CA ARG A 173 13.97 6.40 9.87
C ARG A 173 14.54 7.65 10.53
N VAL A 174 15.32 8.44 9.79
CA VAL A 174 15.85 9.71 10.27
C VAL A 174 14.73 10.73 10.55
N SER A 175 13.75 10.79 9.64
CA SER A 175 12.64 11.73 9.74
C SER A 175 11.64 11.33 10.84
N CYS A 176 11.37 10.04 11.01
CA CYS A 176 10.56 9.53 12.12
C CYS A 176 11.17 9.91 13.48
N LYS A 177 12.48 9.71 13.64
CA LYS A 177 13.19 10.10 14.88
C LYS A 177 13.04 11.60 15.18
N LYS A 178 13.16 12.47 14.15
CA LYS A 178 13.00 13.93 14.30
C LYS A 178 11.57 14.33 14.68
N LYS A 179 10.58 13.58 14.24
CA LYS A 179 9.15 13.85 14.50
C LYS A 179 8.58 13.10 15.71
N GLY A 180 9.40 12.33 16.42
CA GLY A 180 8.99 11.57 17.61
C GLY A 180 8.15 10.33 17.31
N ILE A 181 8.12 9.87 16.04
CA ILE A 181 7.47 8.61 15.64
C ILE A 181 8.38 7.46 16.08
N ARG A 182 7.88 6.59 16.96
CA ARG A 182 8.68 5.54 17.61
C ARG A 182 8.61 4.23 16.83
N HIS A 183 7.42 3.88 16.35
CA HIS A 183 7.15 2.62 15.67
C HIS A 183 6.46 2.86 14.34
N MET A 184 6.91 2.16 13.32
CA MET A 184 6.33 2.20 11.99
C MET A 184 6.58 0.89 11.29
N THR A 185 5.55 0.08 11.09
CA THR A 185 5.66 -1.13 10.28
C THR A 185 5.84 -0.76 8.82
N VAL A 186 6.84 -1.35 8.17
CA VAL A 186 7.16 -1.06 6.77
C VAL A 186 7.42 -2.33 5.96
N ALA A 187 7.00 -2.30 4.69
CA ALA A 187 7.44 -3.25 3.68
C ALA A 187 8.61 -2.64 2.90
N TYR A 188 9.73 -3.34 2.83
CA TYR A 188 10.95 -2.86 2.18
C TYR A 188 11.72 -4.01 1.54
N SER A 189 12.76 -3.70 0.76
CA SER A 189 13.60 -4.70 0.12
C SER A 189 15.03 -4.65 0.67
N LEU A 190 15.62 -5.83 0.88
CA LEU A 190 17.04 -6.02 1.18
C LEU A 190 17.93 -5.98 -0.07
N GLU A 191 17.34 -5.95 -1.26
CA GLU A 191 18.06 -5.82 -2.52
C GLU A 191 18.70 -4.44 -2.63
N PRO A 192 19.99 -4.31 -2.95
CA PRO A 192 20.60 -3.05 -3.32
C PRO A 192 19.90 -2.45 -4.55
N MET A 193 19.88 -1.12 -4.65
CA MET A 193 19.33 -0.45 -5.84
C MET A 193 20.22 -0.68 -7.06
N HIS A 194 19.62 -1.06 -8.19
CA HIS A 194 20.28 -1.08 -9.48
C HIS A 194 20.27 0.33 -10.08
N PRO A 195 21.41 0.89 -10.47
CA PRO A 195 21.42 2.16 -11.18
C PRO A 195 20.69 1.99 -12.53
N PRO A 196 19.87 2.95 -12.96
CA PRO A 196 19.22 2.87 -14.25
C PRO A 196 20.26 2.88 -15.37
N VAL A 197 20.15 1.92 -16.29
CA VAL A 197 21.04 1.83 -17.46
C VAL A 197 20.75 2.97 -18.44
N GLN A 198 19.48 3.34 -18.58
CA GLN A 198 19.01 4.48 -19.37
C GLN A 198 18.15 5.39 -18.48
N PRO A 199 18.66 6.53 -18.03
CA PRO A 199 17.87 7.49 -17.26
C PRO A 199 16.72 8.04 -18.10
N ILE A 200 15.52 8.11 -17.50
CA ILE A 200 14.35 8.74 -18.10
C ILE A 200 14.37 10.20 -17.70
N ALA A 201 14.44 11.12 -18.69
CA ALA A 201 14.32 12.55 -18.44
C ALA A 201 12.85 12.94 -18.25
N GLU A 202 12.53 13.72 -17.21
CA GLU A 202 11.23 14.40 -17.13
C GLU A 202 11.16 15.50 -18.17
N GLU A 203 10.00 15.65 -18.83
CA GLU A 203 9.72 16.75 -19.77
C GLU A 203 9.83 18.14 -19.10
N SER A 204 9.77 18.20 -17.77
CA SER A 204 9.83 19.44 -16.96
C SER A 204 11.22 20.02 -16.78
N GLY A 205 12.28 19.42 -17.35
CA GLY A 205 13.65 19.92 -17.28
C GLY A 205 14.33 19.85 -15.91
N ARG A 206 13.63 19.39 -14.88
CA ARG A 206 14.23 19.08 -13.57
C ARG A 206 14.72 17.63 -13.60
N ARG A 207 16.04 17.44 -13.45
CA ARG A 207 16.66 16.11 -13.26
C ARG A 207 16.20 15.50 -11.95
N LYS A 208 14.99 14.96 -11.93
CA LYS A 208 14.59 14.00 -10.92
C LYS A 208 14.72 12.65 -11.59
N ASP A 209 15.70 11.86 -11.18
CA ASP A 209 15.88 10.51 -11.71
C ASP A 209 14.59 9.71 -11.40
N ILE A 210 13.77 9.49 -12.42
CA ILE A 210 12.59 8.63 -12.29
C ILE A 210 13.10 7.21 -12.12
N PRO A 211 12.80 6.55 -10.98
CA PRO A 211 13.27 5.19 -10.76
C PRO A 211 12.74 4.23 -11.82
N GLY A 212 13.60 3.38 -12.35
CA GLY A 212 13.18 2.24 -13.16
C GLY A 212 12.25 1.33 -12.34
N SER A 213 11.35 0.63 -13.00
CA SER A 213 10.41 -0.27 -12.33
C SER A 213 10.01 -1.43 -13.22
N THR A 214 9.67 -2.55 -12.60
CA THR A 214 9.13 -3.77 -13.21
C THR A 214 7.75 -4.08 -12.65
N ALA A 215 7.03 -5.02 -13.25
CA ALA A 215 5.71 -5.41 -12.74
C ALA A 215 5.81 -6.22 -11.43
N PHE A 216 6.85 -7.04 -11.29
CA PHE A 216 6.91 -8.07 -10.25
C PHE A 216 7.32 -7.54 -8.87
N VAL A 217 8.29 -6.62 -8.75
CA VAL A 217 8.71 -6.15 -7.42
C VAL A 217 7.65 -5.29 -6.74
N PRO A 218 7.05 -4.26 -7.38
CA PRO A 218 5.95 -3.52 -6.78
C PRO A 218 4.72 -4.39 -6.53
N GLY A 219 4.38 -5.28 -7.47
CA GLY A 219 3.26 -6.20 -7.32
C GLY A 219 3.42 -7.15 -6.14
N ALA A 220 4.59 -7.81 -6.04
CA ALA A 220 4.90 -8.69 -4.91
C ALA A 220 4.92 -7.93 -3.57
N MET A 221 5.43 -6.68 -3.53
CA MET A 221 5.36 -5.83 -2.34
C MET A 221 3.92 -5.54 -1.94
N GLY A 222 3.03 -5.26 -2.90
CA GLY A 222 1.61 -5.07 -2.64
C GLY A 222 0.95 -6.32 -2.06
N LEU A 223 1.23 -7.49 -2.62
CA LEU A 223 0.73 -8.79 -2.11
C LEU A 223 1.28 -9.09 -0.71
N LEU A 224 2.55 -8.79 -0.43
CA LEU A 224 3.16 -8.97 0.89
C LEU A 224 2.49 -8.06 1.95
N ILE A 225 2.24 -6.79 1.60
CA ILE A 225 1.51 -5.84 2.45
C ILE A 225 0.10 -6.36 2.73
N ALA A 226 -0.65 -6.75 1.69
CA ALA A 226 -2.01 -7.28 1.85
C ALA A 226 -2.04 -8.53 2.74
N SER A 227 -1.07 -9.44 2.58
CA SER A 227 -0.93 -10.61 3.46
C SER A 227 -0.74 -10.20 4.92
N HIS A 228 0.10 -9.20 5.19
CA HIS A 228 0.30 -8.69 6.55
C HIS A 228 -1.00 -8.10 7.12
N VAL A 229 -1.71 -7.26 6.35
CA VAL A 229 -2.99 -6.66 6.76
C VAL A 229 -4.00 -7.73 7.11
N VAL A 230 -4.23 -8.68 6.20
CA VAL A 230 -5.22 -9.76 6.38
C VAL A 230 -4.87 -10.63 7.60
N ARG A 231 -3.62 -11.05 7.75
CA ARG A 231 -3.17 -11.85 8.91
C ARG A 231 -3.35 -11.09 10.24
N THR A 232 -3.06 -9.79 10.26
CA THR A 232 -3.25 -8.95 11.45
C THR A 232 -4.73 -8.83 11.81
N LEU A 233 -5.61 -8.64 10.82
CA LEU A 233 -7.06 -8.57 11.04
C LEU A 233 -7.63 -9.93 11.50
N MET A 234 -7.13 -11.04 10.94
CA MET A 234 -7.51 -12.40 11.38
C MET A 234 -7.17 -12.68 12.84
N ALA A 235 -6.01 -12.21 13.32
CA ALA A 235 -5.58 -12.41 14.71
C ALA A 235 -6.44 -11.61 15.72
N GLY A 236 -7.11 -10.55 15.28
CA GLY A 236 -7.87 -9.66 16.16
C GLY A 236 -6.94 -8.88 17.11
N ASP A 237 -7.31 -8.81 18.40
CA ASP A 237 -6.52 -8.14 19.44
C ASP A 237 -5.52 -9.09 20.14
N GLU A 238 -5.39 -10.33 19.67
CA GLU A 238 -4.34 -11.22 20.18
C GLU A 238 -2.95 -10.66 19.82
N PRO A 239 -2.02 -10.61 20.78
CA PRO A 239 -0.65 -10.17 20.48
C PRO A 239 -0.04 -11.08 19.42
N ALA A 240 0.60 -10.46 18.41
CA ALA A 240 1.27 -11.19 17.35
C ALA A 240 2.21 -12.25 17.96
N ARG A 241 2.03 -13.53 17.59
CA ARG A 241 2.95 -14.60 18.01
C ARG A 241 4.35 -14.21 17.52
N PRO A 242 5.37 -14.27 18.40
CA PRO A 242 6.75 -13.99 17.96
C PRO A 242 7.10 -14.96 16.83
N GLU A 243 7.58 -14.40 15.71
CA GLU A 243 8.15 -15.20 14.62
C GLU A 243 9.41 -15.88 15.17
N GLY A 244 9.41 -17.21 15.20
CA GLY A 244 10.55 -18.03 15.59
C GLY A 244 11.65 -18.04 14.53
#